data_ef7d67b464a82af4443d360adaa0a67f
#
_entry.id   ef7d67b464a82af4443d360adaa0a67f
#
_cell.length_a   1.000
_cell.length_b   1.000
_cell.length_c   1.000
_cell.angle_alpha   90.00
_cell.angle_beta   90.00
_cell.angle_gamma   90.00
#
_symmetry.space_group_name_H-M   'P 1'
#
loop_
_entity.id
_entity.type
_entity.pdbx_description
1 polymer ?
#
loop_
_entity_poly.entity_id
_entity_poly.type
_entity_poly.pdbx_seq_one_letter_code
_entity_poly.pdbx_strand_id
1 'polypeptide(L)'
;MRRRDRDTRADSEILYLISVGVSMDVLDLSRWQFGITTVYHFILVPLTIGLAPMIAIMQTMWVVTKKDHWYRLTKFFGKMFLINFALGVATGIVQEFQFGMNWSEYSRFVGDVFGAPLALEGLVAFFLESTFLGLWIFGWSRLPKLVHLATIWMVAIGVNASAYFIIAANSFMQHPVGAEYNPETGRAELTSIWALLTNNTALAAFPHAVAGGFLTAATFVAGIGGWWMVRNMRRAASIRSGEVTDGTPEEADRLEADARGMFRPATRMGLLVMLVSGVALFVTGDVQAKLMFEQQPMKMASAESLCHTETDPNFSILTIGTHNNCDSVVHVLEVPYVLPFLAQGEFTGVTLQGVEDLQAQYEEQFGPGNYKPNLFVTYWAFRAMIGLGVGSAALAFAGLWVTRRGRVPDQKWFSWLSIAAIPTPFLANSAGWIFTEMGRQPWVVHPNPTGVDMIRLTVDQGVSDHAPATVITSLVAFTVVYAALGVVWFWLIRRYAMEGPLPHDAQPPGDHDDDDSDDTGQPKQLSFAY
;
A
#
# COMPACT_ATOMS: atom_id res chain seq x y z
N MET A 1 -20.26 27.04 53.28
CA MET A 1 -19.13 27.78 52.69
C MET A 1 -17.97 26.87 52.23
N ARG A 2 -17.68 25.71 52.83
CA ARG A 2 -16.54 24.82 52.46
C ARG A 2 -16.75 23.89 51.25
N ARG A 3 -17.93 23.79 50.66
CA ARG A 3 -18.17 22.94 49.48
C ARG A 3 -17.95 23.66 48.12
N ARG A 4 -18.14 24.98 48.10
CA ARG A 4 -17.97 25.80 46.89
C ARG A 4 -16.49 26.03 46.49
N ASP A 5 -15.58 26.00 47.50
CA ASP A 5 -14.13 26.19 47.26
C ASP A 5 -13.41 24.93 46.74
N ARG A 6 -14.03 23.73 46.85
CA ARG A 6 -13.46 22.50 46.29
C ARG A 6 -13.75 22.34 44.80
N ASP A 7 -14.95 22.75 44.36
CA ASP A 7 -15.33 22.63 42.94
C ASP A 7 -14.56 23.63 42.08
N THR A 8 -14.34 24.86 42.57
CA THR A 8 -13.53 25.86 41.82
C THR A 8 -12.04 25.51 41.75
N ARG A 9 -11.50 24.73 42.69
CA ARG A 9 -10.12 24.27 42.65
C ARG A 9 -9.95 23.07 41.69
N ALA A 10 -10.91 22.17 41.65
CA ALA A 10 -10.91 21.06 40.70
C ALA A 10 -11.08 21.56 39.27
N ASP A 11 -11.95 22.53 39.02
CA ASP A 11 -12.13 23.15 37.71
C ASP A 11 -10.88 23.96 37.29
N SER A 12 -10.18 24.62 38.22
CA SER A 12 -8.92 25.31 37.90
C SER A 12 -7.75 24.35 37.70
N GLU A 13 -7.69 23.20 38.37
CA GLU A 13 -6.71 22.17 38.13
C GLU A 13 -6.98 21.42 36.79
N ILE A 14 -8.24 21.18 36.45
CA ILE A 14 -8.64 20.63 35.17
C ILE A 14 -8.34 21.62 34.04
N LEU A 15 -8.65 22.90 34.20
CA LEU A 15 -8.29 23.97 33.26
C LEU A 15 -6.78 24.18 33.18
N TYR A 16 -6.03 24.02 34.26
CA TYR A 16 -4.58 24.07 34.28
C TYR A 16 -3.96 22.81 33.64
N LEU A 17 -4.51 21.62 33.86
CA LEU A 17 -4.12 20.39 33.18
C LEU A 17 -4.47 20.43 31.68
N ILE A 18 -5.57 21.09 31.30
CA ILE A 18 -5.91 21.36 29.89
C ILE A 18 -5.00 22.47 29.32
N SER A 19 -4.56 23.43 30.10
CA SER A 19 -3.64 24.50 29.66
C SER A 19 -2.15 24.10 29.70
N VAL A 20 -1.77 23.09 30.47
CA VAL A 20 -0.44 22.43 30.47
C VAL A 20 -0.41 21.23 29.51
N GLY A 21 -1.57 20.83 28.98
CA GLY A 21 -1.68 19.82 27.95
C GLY A 21 -1.06 20.30 26.65
N VAL A 22 0.14 19.80 26.38
CA VAL A 22 0.82 19.72 25.08
C VAL A 22 0.19 20.70 24.07
N SER A 23 0.75 21.90 23.98
CA SER A 23 0.46 22.81 22.86
C SER A 23 1.01 22.14 21.61
N MET A 24 0.26 21.16 21.07
CA MET A 24 0.61 20.59 19.79
C MET A 24 0.48 21.69 18.77
N ASP A 25 1.57 22.00 18.09
CA ASP A 25 1.63 22.97 17.02
C ASP A 25 0.68 22.53 15.87
N VAL A 26 0.11 23.50 15.17
CA VAL A 26 -0.75 23.24 13.98
C VAL A 26 -0.03 22.37 12.97
N LEU A 27 1.28 22.56 12.82
CA LEU A 27 2.11 21.75 11.95
C LEU A 27 2.08 20.27 12.37
N ASP A 28 2.31 19.96 13.64
CA ASP A 28 2.32 18.58 14.13
C ASP A 28 0.94 17.93 14.02
N LEU A 29 -0.13 18.66 14.35
CA LEU A 29 -1.50 18.18 14.17
C LEU A 29 -1.82 17.86 12.71
N SER A 30 -1.41 18.75 11.78
CA SER A 30 -1.61 18.56 10.33
C SER A 30 -0.81 17.37 9.79
N ARG A 31 0.42 17.17 10.27
CA ARG A 31 1.26 15.99 9.95
C ARG A 31 0.61 14.70 10.44
N TRP A 32 0.09 14.67 11.68
CA TRP A 32 -0.63 13.50 12.19
C TRP A 32 -1.89 13.21 11.40
N GLN A 33 -2.68 14.23 11.06
CA GLN A 33 -3.89 14.04 10.24
C GLN A 33 -3.56 13.46 8.88
N PHE A 34 -2.59 14.03 8.17
CA PHE A 34 -2.14 13.53 6.88
C PHE A 34 -1.57 12.11 7.01
N GLY A 35 -0.72 11.86 8.00
CA GLY A 35 -0.11 10.55 8.23
C GLY A 35 -1.14 9.45 8.48
N ILE A 36 -2.15 9.70 9.36
CA ILE A 36 -3.20 8.73 9.67
C ILE A 36 -4.04 8.42 8.42
N THR A 37 -4.50 9.45 7.72
CA THR A 37 -5.37 9.28 6.55
C THR A 37 -4.63 8.61 5.39
N THR A 38 -3.38 8.99 5.15
CA THR A 38 -2.55 8.43 4.06
C THR A 38 -2.16 6.98 4.34
N VAL A 39 -1.69 6.65 5.53
CA VAL A 39 -1.31 5.28 5.87
C VAL A 39 -2.52 4.35 5.80
N TYR A 40 -3.68 4.81 6.27
CA TYR A 40 -4.91 4.02 6.15
C TYR A 40 -5.30 3.78 4.69
N HIS A 41 -5.34 4.84 3.86
CA HIS A 41 -5.60 4.70 2.42
C HIS A 41 -4.61 3.76 1.76
N PHE A 42 -3.34 3.86 2.13
CA PHE A 42 -2.27 3.02 1.60
C PHE A 42 -2.33 1.54 2.05
N ILE A 43 -3.16 1.17 3.03
CA ILE A 43 -3.51 -0.23 3.31
C ILE A 43 -4.38 -0.80 2.18
N LEU A 44 -5.30 -0.01 1.63
CA LEU A 44 -6.25 -0.45 0.61
C LEU A 44 -5.65 -0.50 -0.80
N VAL A 45 -4.80 0.48 -1.13
CA VAL A 45 -4.24 0.69 -2.48
C VAL A 45 -3.39 -0.50 -2.97
N PRO A 46 -2.39 -1.02 -2.24
CA PRO A 46 -1.58 -2.15 -2.69
C PRO A 46 -2.40 -3.40 -2.97
N LEU A 47 -3.44 -3.66 -2.16
CA LEU A 47 -4.34 -4.79 -2.40
C LEU A 47 -5.13 -4.60 -3.70
N THR A 48 -5.62 -3.40 -3.99
CA THR A 48 -6.33 -3.07 -5.24
C THR A 48 -5.43 -3.24 -6.46
N ILE A 49 -4.21 -2.66 -6.42
CA ILE A 49 -3.22 -2.70 -7.52
C ILE A 49 -2.90 -4.15 -7.93
N GLY A 50 -2.67 -5.03 -6.97
CA GLY A 50 -2.29 -6.41 -7.29
C GLY A 50 -3.48 -7.35 -7.51
N LEU A 51 -4.62 -7.13 -6.82
CA LEU A 51 -5.75 -8.05 -6.87
C LEU A 51 -6.54 -7.94 -8.18
N ALA A 52 -6.68 -6.76 -8.78
CA ALA A 52 -7.34 -6.57 -10.05
C ALA A 52 -6.68 -7.39 -11.19
N PRO A 53 -5.35 -7.31 -11.42
CA PRO A 53 -4.67 -8.18 -12.41
C PRO A 53 -4.76 -9.66 -12.05
N MET A 54 -4.68 -10.05 -10.77
CA MET A 54 -4.79 -11.45 -10.38
C MET A 54 -6.18 -12.02 -10.67
N ILE A 55 -7.25 -11.25 -10.47
CA ILE A 55 -8.62 -11.63 -10.83
C ILE A 55 -8.75 -11.72 -12.36
N ALA A 56 -8.15 -10.78 -13.10
CA ALA A 56 -8.13 -10.84 -14.57
C ALA A 56 -7.43 -12.11 -15.06
N ILE A 57 -6.34 -12.53 -14.42
CA ILE A 57 -5.66 -13.80 -14.71
C ILE A 57 -6.57 -14.99 -14.37
N MET A 58 -7.24 -15.01 -13.20
CA MET A 58 -8.19 -16.08 -12.84
C MET A 58 -9.32 -16.18 -13.87
N GLN A 59 -9.90 -15.06 -14.29
CA GLN A 59 -10.93 -15.03 -15.31
C GLN A 59 -10.42 -15.46 -16.69
N THR A 60 -9.20 -15.09 -17.05
CA THR A 60 -8.53 -15.58 -18.27
C THR A 60 -8.39 -17.10 -18.25
N MET A 61 -7.93 -17.65 -17.11
CA MET A 61 -7.82 -19.10 -16.94
C MET A 61 -9.17 -19.80 -17.04
N TRP A 62 -10.25 -19.20 -16.54
CA TRP A 62 -11.60 -19.72 -16.74
C TRP A 62 -11.99 -19.73 -18.23
N VAL A 63 -11.84 -18.61 -18.92
CA VAL A 63 -12.24 -18.48 -20.34
C VAL A 63 -11.45 -19.45 -21.24
N VAL A 64 -10.14 -19.61 -20.98
CA VAL A 64 -9.26 -20.46 -21.79
C VAL A 64 -9.42 -21.95 -21.46
N THR A 65 -9.47 -22.29 -20.17
CA THR A 65 -9.49 -23.70 -19.74
C THR A 65 -10.89 -24.26 -19.57
N LYS A 66 -11.92 -23.40 -19.51
CA LYS A 66 -13.33 -23.75 -19.25
C LYS A 66 -13.54 -24.52 -17.95
N LYS A 67 -12.63 -24.37 -16.97
CA LYS A 67 -12.70 -25.06 -15.68
C LYS A 67 -13.46 -24.20 -14.67
N ASP A 68 -14.55 -24.71 -14.10
CA ASP A 68 -15.45 -23.97 -13.20
C ASP A 68 -14.79 -23.46 -11.93
N HIS A 69 -13.76 -24.14 -11.43
CA HIS A 69 -13.04 -23.67 -10.26
C HIS A 69 -12.39 -22.29 -10.46
N TRP A 70 -11.97 -21.93 -11.68
CA TRP A 70 -11.45 -20.58 -11.96
C TRP A 70 -12.55 -19.53 -11.98
N TYR A 71 -13.76 -19.88 -12.46
CA TYR A 71 -14.93 -19.01 -12.35
C TYR A 71 -15.30 -18.74 -10.89
N ARG A 72 -15.38 -19.81 -10.08
CA ARG A 72 -15.68 -19.72 -8.65
C ARG A 72 -14.65 -18.85 -7.90
N LEU A 73 -13.35 -19.00 -8.21
CA LEU A 73 -12.28 -18.17 -7.65
C LEU A 73 -12.39 -16.71 -8.09
N THR A 74 -12.69 -16.46 -9.38
CA THR A 74 -12.89 -15.09 -9.91
C THR A 74 -14.01 -14.37 -9.15
N LYS A 75 -15.16 -15.04 -8.95
CA LYS A 75 -16.27 -14.49 -8.17
C LYS A 75 -15.91 -14.27 -6.71
N PHE A 76 -15.22 -15.23 -6.11
CA PHE A 76 -14.84 -15.19 -4.70
C PHE A 76 -13.88 -14.03 -4.38
N PHE A 77 -12.76 -13.93 -5.08
CA PHE A 77 -11.83 -12.84 -4.90
C PHE A 77 -12.35 -11.52 -5.47
N GLY A 78 -13.18 -11.57 -6.52
CA GLY A 78 -13.85 -10.41 -7.07
C GLY A 78 -14.75 -9.68 -6.07
N LYS A 79 -15.50 -10.41 -5.24
CA LYS A 79 -16.31 -9.84 -4.16
C LYS A 79 -15.45 -9.07 -3.15
N MET A 80 -14.32 -9.63 -2.74
CA MET A 80 -13.39 -8.97 -1.81
C MET A 80 -12.68 -7.77 -2.45
N PHE A 81 -12.35 -7.88 -3.74
CA PHE A 81 -11.81 -6.76 -4.52
C PHE A 81 -12.77 -5.58 -4.55
N LEU A 82 -14.06 -5.81 -4.82
CA LEU A 82 -15.08 -4.74 -4.88
C LEU A 82 -15.23 -4.02 -3.55
N ILE A 83 -15.20 -4.74 -2.43
CA ILE A 83 -15.25 -4.15 -1.09
C ILE A 83 -14.02 -3.26 -0.86
N ASN A 84 -12.84 -3.77 -1.19
CA ASN A 84 -11.59 -3.05 -1.02
C ASN A 84 -11.53 -1.82 -1.93
N PHE A 85 -11.92 -1.96 -3.19
CA PHE A 85 -11.95 -0.88 -4.18
C PHE A 85 -12.88 0.25 -3.75
N ALA A 86 -14.12 -0.05 -3.34
CA ALA A 86 -15.09 0.96 -2.92
C ALA A 86 -14.58 1.81 -1.75
N LEU A 87 -13.94 1.16 -0.75
CA LEU A 87 -13.34 1.88 0.38
C LEU A 87 -12.06 2.61 -0.03
N GLY A 88 -11.27 2.04 -0.94
CA GLY A 88 -10.10 2.69 -1.52
C GLY A 88 -10.46 4.02 -2.20
N VAL A 89 -11.48 4.03 -3.05
CA VAL A 89 -11.99 5.25 -3.71
C VAL A 89 -12.47 6.28 -2.69
N ALA A 90 -13.29 5.88 -1.71
CA ALA A 90 -13.80 6.80 -0.70
C ALA A 90 -12.66 7.47 0.10
N THR A 91 -11.64 6.71 0.48
CA THR A 91 -10.49 7.23 1.23
C THR A 91 -9.51 8.00 0.35
N GLY A 92 -9.41 7.68 -0.95
CA GLY A 92 -8.61 8.43 -1.94
C GLY A 92 -9.13 9.84 -2.15
N ILE A 93 -10.44 10.01 -2.32
CA ILE A 93 -11.07 11.33 -2.44
C ILE A 93 -10.73 12.21 -1.22
N VAL A 94 -10.73 11.64 -0.01
CA VAL A 94 -10.35 12.38 1.20
C VAL A 94 -8.88 12.84 1.14
N GLN A 95 -7.96 12.05 0.53
CA GLN A 95 -6.56 12.47 0.39
C GLN A 95 -6.42 13.73 -0.46
N GLU A 96 -7.18 13.85 -1.54
CA GLU A 96 -7.16 15.05 -2.38
C GLU A 96 -7.66 16.28 -1.61
N PHE A 97 -8.70 16.13 -0.79
CA PHE A 97 -9.20 17.21 0.06
C PHE A 97 -8.17 17.67 1.11
N GLN A 98 -7.29 16.81 1.60
CA GLN A 98 -6.25 17.18 2.56
C GLN A 98 -5.36 18.32 2.05
N PHE A 99 -5.06 18.34 0.74
CA PHE A 99 -4.24 19.38 0.12
C PHE A 99 -4.88 20.77 0.18
N GLY A 100 -6.22 20.85 0.04
CA GLY A 100 -6.96 22.11 0.17
C GLY A 100 -7.31 22.49 1.62
N MET A 101 -7.22 21.55 2.55
CA MET A 101 -7.51 21.77 3.97
C MET A 101 -6.26 22.23 4.73
N ASN A 102 -5.44 21.31 5.20
CA ASN A 102 -4.32 21.60 6.09
C ASN A 102 -3.03 21.94 5.35
N TRP A 103 -2.99 21.79 4.02
CA TRP A 103 -1.80 21.97 3.18
C TRP A 103 -2.04 22.97 2.04
N SER A 104 -2.81 24.03 2.29
CA SER A 104 -3.20 25.00 1.26
C SER A 104 -2.01 25.79 0.72
N GLU A 105 -0.99 26.11 1.53
CA GLU A 105 0.20 26.81 1.08
C GLU A 105 1.06 25.91 0.16
N TYR A 106 1.17 24.62 0.46
CA TYR A 106 1.74 23.64 -0.45
C TYR A 106 0.97 23.60 -1.78
N SER A 107 -0.37 23.49 -1.72
CA SER A 107 -1.23 23.46 -2.90
C SER A 107 -1.11 24.75 -3.73
N ARG A 108 -0.94 25.88 -3.08
CA ARG A 108 -0.70 27.16 -3.75
C ARG A 108 0.65 27.19 -4.45
N PHE A 109 1.70 26.65 -3.80
CA PHE A 109 3.06 26.65 -4.33
C PHE A 109 3.24 25.76 -5.55
N VAL A 110 2.70 24.51 -5.52
CA VAL A 110 2.91 23.51 -6.58
C VAL A 110 1.64 23.19 -7.38
N GLY A 111 0.52 23.90 -7.17
CA GLY A 111 -0.80 23.54 -7.70
C GLY A 111 -0.83 23.35 -9.22
N ASP A 112 -0.08 24.13 -9.95
CA ASP A 112 0.02 24.02 -11.42
C ASP A 112 0.71 22.70 -11.84
N VAL A 113 1.77 22.33 -11.15
CA VAL A 113 2.55 21.12 -11.45
C VAL A 113 1.86 19.87 -10.92
N PHE A 114 1.41 19.90 -9.66
CA PHE A 114 0.79 18.76 -8.99
C PHE A 114 -0.60 18.44 -9.55
N GLY A 115 -1.34 19.48 -9.96
CA GLY A 115 -2.69 19.33 -10.50
C GLY A 115 -2.76 18.61 -11.84
N ALA A 116 -1.71 18.67 -12.67
CA ALA A 116 -1.71 18.03 -13.97
C ALA A 116 -1.80 16.48 -13.90
N PRO A 117 -0.94 15.77 -13.13
CA PRO A 117 -1.10 14.32 -12.96
C PRO A 117 -2.40 13.94 -12.24
N LEU A 118 -2.88 14.70 -11.27
CA LEU A 118 -4.16 14.43 -10.61
C LEU A 118 -5.35 14.56 -11.58
N ALA A 119 -5.31 15.56 -12.48
CA ALA A 119 -6.33 15.70 -13.53
C ALA A 119 -6.30 14.51 -14.49
N LEU A 120 -5.12 14.02 -14.89
CA LEU A 120 -4.98 12.82 -15.72
C LEU A 120 -5.45 11.56 -14.99
N GLU A 121 -5.18 11.45 -13.70
CA GLU A 121 -5.72 10.36 -12.89
C GLU A 121 -7.24 10.34 -12.91
N GLY A 122 -7.88 11.46 -12.58
CA GLY A 122 -9.35 11.56 -12.55
C GLY A 122 -10.00 11.34 -13.91
N LEU A 123 -9.48 12.01 -14.96
CA LEU A 123 -10.10 12.01 -16.29
C LEU A 123 -9.79 10.74 -17.11
N VAL A 124 -8.64 10.11 -16.90
CA VAL A 124 -8.22 8.94 -17.68
C VAL A 124 -8.33 7.66 -16.85
N ALA A 125 -7.57 7.58 -15.75
CA ALA A 125 -7.48 6.35 -14.99
C ALA A 125 -8.76 6.02 -14.24
N PHE A 126 -9.27 6.94 -13.41
CA PHE A 126 -10.47 6.70 -12.62
C PHE A 126 -11.73 6.54 -13.47
N PHE A 127 -11.86 7.30 -14.60
CA PHE A 127 -12.96 7.09 -15.54
C PHE A 127 -12.88 5.69 -16.18
N LEU A 128 -11.69 5.24 -16.57
CA LEU A 128 -11.47 3.89 -17.08
C LEU A 128 -11.86 2.84 -16.04
N GLU A 129 -11.37 2.97 -14.81
CA GLU A 129 -11.66 2.06 -13.70
C GLU A 129 -13.16 1.95 -13.44
N SER A 130 -13.82 3.07 -13.19
CA SER A 130 -15.23 3.09 -12.79
C SER A 130 -16.15 2.59 -13.90
N THR A 131 -15.90 2.97 -15.15
CA THR A 131 -16.69 2.54 -16.30
C THR A 131 -16.57 1.03 -16.53
N PHE A 132 -15.34 0.52 -16.61
CA PHE A 132 -15.12 -0.90 -16.89
C PHE A 132 -15.43 -1.79 -15.68
N LEU A 133 -15.29 -1.27 -14.46
CA LEU A 133 -15.74 -1.97 -13.28
C LEU A 133 -17.27 -2.14 -13.28
N GLY A 134 -18.01 -1.09 -13.63
CA GLY A 134 -19.46 -1.17 -13.79
C GLY A 134 -19.85 -2.22 -14.85
N LEU A 135 -19.19 -2.21 -16.01
CA LEU A 135 -19.39 -3.23 -17.05
C LEU A 135 -19.03 -4.64 -16.57
N TRP A 136 -17.98 -4.80 -15.77
CA TRP A 136 -17.59 -6.09 -15.21
C TRP A 136 -18.62 -6.61 -14.20
N ILE A 137 -19.12 -5.73 -13.30
CA ILE A 137 -20.11 -6.10 -12.29
C ILE A 137 -21.43 -6.55 -12.93
N PHE A 138 -21.94 -5.77 -13.88
CA PHE A 138 -23.27 -5.98 -14.45
C PHE A 138 -23.27 -6.76 -15.78
N GLY A 139 -22.08 -7.09 -16.30
CA GLY A 139 -21.89 -7.69 -17.61
C GLY A 139 -21.93 -9.22 -17.65
N TRP A 140 -21.94 -9.92 -16.51
CA TRP A 140 -21.79 -11.39 -16.42
C TRP A 140 -22.77 -12.17 -17.30
N SER A 141 -24.04 -11.75 -17.36
CA SER A 141 -25.09 -12.37 -18.16
C SER A 141 -25.44 -11.60 -19.46
N ARG A 142 -24.75 -10.48 -19.73
CA ARG A 142 -25.11 -9.55 -20.82
C ARG A 142 -24.01 -9.42 -21.87
N LEU A 143 -22.75 -9.64 -21.50
CA LEU A 143 -21.61 -9.47 -22.38
C LEU A 143 -21.07 -10.81 -22.83
N PRO A 144 -20.63 -10.93 -24.09
CA PRO A 144 -19.86 -12.11 -24.55
C PRO A 144 -18.64 -12.35 -23.66
N LYS A 145 -18.28 -13.62 -23.38
CA LYS A 145 -17.22 -14.02 -22.44
C LYS A 145 -15.89 -13.27 -22.67
N LEU A 146 -15.47 -13.06 -23.91
CA LEU A 146 -14.23 -12.33 -24.23
C LEU A 146 -14.33 -10.82 -23.97
N VAL A 147 -15.48 -10.21 -24.27
CA VAL A 147 -15.71 -8.78 -23.98
C VAL A 147 -15.77 -8.57 -22.49
N HIS A 148 -16.45 -9.45 -21.76
CA HIS A 148 -16.47 -9.39 -20.29
C HIS A 148 -15.07 -9.61 -19.67
N LEU A 149 -14.24 -10.48 -20.22
CA LEU A 149 -12.85 -10.62 -19.81
C LEU A 149 -12.06 -9.33 -20.06
N ALA A 150 -12.27 -8.68 -21.20
CA ALA A 150 -11.59 -7.42 -21.50
C ALA A 150 -11.92 -6.33 -20.47
N THR A 151 -13.16 -6.30 -19.92
CA THR A 151 -13.53 -5.29 -18.92
C THR A 151 -12.66 -5.36 -17.67
N ILE A 152 -12.39 -6.54 -17.10
CA ILE A 152 -11.53 -6.66 -15.92
C ILE A 152 -10.05 -6.36 -16.22
N TRP A 153 -9.56 -6.64 -17.42
CA TRP A 153 -8.23 -6.20 -17.84
C TRP A 153 -8.15 -4.69 -17.96
N MET A 154 -9.21 -4.02 -18.46
CA MET A 154 -9.25 -2.55 -18.48
C MET A 154 -9.29 -1.95 -17.07
N VAL A 155 -10.00 -2.57 -16.12
CA VAL A 155 -9.94 -2.18 -14.69
C VAL A 155 -8.50 -2.34 -14.17
N ALA A 156 -7.83 -3.46 -14.44
CA ALA A 156 -6.46 -3.69 -14.00
C ALA A 156 -5.47 -2.66 -14.58
N ILE A 157 -5.65 -2.27 -15.83
CA ILE A 157 -4.85 -1.21 -16.46
C ILE A 157 -5.15 0.14 -15.82
N GLY A 158 -6.43 0.48 -15.61
CA GLY A 158 -6.85 1.74 -14.97
C GLY A 158 -6.24 1.91 -13.58
N VAL A 159 -6.39 0.90 -12.71
CA VAL A 159 -5.82 0.90 -11.34
C VAL A 159 -4.30 1.13 -11.36
N ASN A 160 -3.58 0.50 -12.28
CA ASN A 160 -2.13 0.71 -12.38
C ASN A 160 -1.78 2.08 -12.99
N ALA A 161 -2.58 2.60 -13.91
CA ALA A 161 -2.42 3.95 -14.45
C ALA A 161 -2.68 5.03 -13.39
N SER A 162 -3.72 4.86 -12.54
CA SER A 162 -3.97 5.72 -11.39
C SER A 162 -2.76 5.77 -10.46
N ALA A 163 -2.24 4.61 -10.07
CA ALA A 163 -1.02 4.53 -9.26
C ALA A 163 0.17 5.26 -9.92
N TYR A 164 0.32 5.19 -11.25
CA TYR A 164 1.38 5.89 -11.96
C TYR A 164 1.26 7.40 -11.84
N PHE A 165 0.08 7.96 -12.07
CA PHE A 165 -0.12 9.41 -12.00
C PHE A 165 0.11 9.97 -10.60
N ILE A 166 -0.35 9.27 -9.55
CA ILE A 166 -0.09 9.67 -8.16
C ILE A 166 1.40 9.57 -7.83
N ILE A 167 2.10 8.52 -8.26
CA ILE A 167 3.54 8.37 -8.04
C ILE A 167 4.31 9.46 -8.81
N ALA A 168 3.88 9.85 -10.02
CA ALA A 168 4.50 10.93 -10.76
C ALA A 168 4.36 12.27 -10.02
N ALA A 169 3.17 12.56 -9.45
CA ALA A 169 2.96 13.73 -8.60
C ALA A 169 3.85 13.70 -7.33
N ASN A 170 3.91 12.58 -6.63
CA ASN A 170 4.78 12.41 -5.46
C ASN A 170 6.26 12.52 -5.82
N SER A 171 6.66 12.02 -6.99
CA SER A 171 8.05 12.07 -7.45
C SER A 171 8.54 13.48 -7.73
N PHE A 172 7.64 14.39 -8.12
CA PHE A 172 7.98 15.81 -8.19
C PHE A 172 8.37 16.38 -6.82
N MET A 173 7.67 16.01 -5.76
CA MET A 173 8.03 16.44 -4.41
C MET A 173 9.38 15.86 -3.95
N GLN A 174 9.75 14.68 -4.45
CA GLN A 174 11.02 14.01 -4.15
C GLN A 174 12.18 14.60 -4.95
N HIS A 175 11.94 14.92 -6.22
CA HIS A 175 12.93 15.42 -7.19
C HIS A 175 12.22 16.30 -8.22
N PRO A 176 12.11 17.62 -8.00
CA PRO A 176 11.43 18.57 -8.89
C PRO A 176 12.06 18.64 -10.28
N VAL A 177 11.28 18.34 -11.32
CA VAL A 177 11.66 18.48 -12.73
C VAL A 177 10.45 18.94 -13.56
N GLY A 178 10.70 19.58 -14.69
CA GLY A 178 9.65 20.03 -15.62
C GLY A 178 8.83 21.22 -15.13
N ALA A 179 9.39 22.02 -14.24
CA ALA A 179 8.78 23.24 -13.73
C ALA A 179 9.82 24.37 -13.62
N GLU A 180 9.37 25.61 -13.61
CA GLU A 180 10.14 26.81 -13.36
C GLU A 180 9.54 27.59 -12.19
N TYR A 181 10.40 28.29 -11.44
CA TYR A 181 9.94 29.17 -10.37
C TYR A 181 9.58 30.53 -10.93
N ASN A 182 8.33 30.95 -10.74
CA ASN A 182 7.89 32.30 -11.11
C ASN A 182 8.00 33.23 -9.87
N PRO A 183 8.93 34.20 -9.86
CA PRO A 183 9.12 35.11 -8.74
C PRO A 183 7.97 36.11 -8.56
N GLU A 184 7.16 36.39 -9.59
CA GLU A 184 6.02 37.31 -9.50
C GLU A 184 4.85 36.65 -8.74
N THR A 185 4.62 35.34 -8.95
CA THR A 185 3.56 34.58 -8.31
C THR A 185 4.02 33.85 -7.06
N GLY A 186 5.32 33.65 -6.88
CA GLY A 186 5.92 32.86 -5.83
C GLY A 186 5.59 31.36 -5.93
N ARG A 187 5.41 30.84 -7.16
CA ARG A 187 4.94 29.46 -7.42
C ARG A 187 5.89 28.72 -8.35
N ALA A 188 5.83 27.40 -8.27
CA ALA A 188 6.34 26.51 -9.30
C ALA A 188 5.30 26.37 -10.42
N GLU A 189 5.67 26.70 -11.64
CA GLU A 189 4.82 26.64 -12.82
C GLU A 189 5.27 25.52 -13.75
N LEU A 190 4.33 24.74 -14.27
CA LEU A 190 4.60 23.58 -15.12
C LEU A 190 5.13 24.03 -16.50
N THR A 191 6.32 23.60 -16.86
CA THR A 191 6.91 23.86 -18.19
C THR A 191 6.88 22.63 -19.09
N SER A 192 6.89 21.41 -18.52
CA SER A 192 6.86 20.17 -19.30
C SER A 192 6.18 19.03 -18.56
N ILE A 193 4.98 18.67 -18.99
CA ILE A 193 4.26 17.50 -18.49
C ILE A 193 5.04 16.20 -18.77
N TRP A 194 5.76 16.11 -19.88
CA TRP A 194 6.56 14.95 -20.20
C TRP A 194 7.74 14.77 -19.25
N ALA A 195 8.46 15.85 -18.92
CA ALA A 195 9.54 15.76 -17.94
C ALA A 195 9.00 15.33 -16.56
N LEU A 196 7.82 15.81 -16.17
CA LEU A 196 7.15 15.40 -14.95
C LEU A 196 6.78 13.92 -14.97
N LEU A 197 6.11 13.46 -16.02
CA LEU A 197 5.69 12.05 -16.15
C LEU A 197 6.86 11.09 -16.36
N THR A 198 7.96 11.53 -16.96
CA THR A 198 9.17 10.70 -17.16
C THR A 198 10.27 11.00 -16.15
N ASN A 199 9.92 11.60 -15.01
CA ASN A 199 10.82 11.78 -13.89
C ASN A 199 11.47 10.43 -13.51
N ASN A 200 12.80 10.38 -13.42
CA ASN A 200 13.53 9.15 -13.10
C ASN A 200 13.12 8.57 -11.72
N THR A 201 12.77 9.44 -10.77
CA THR A 201 12.21 9.01 -9.47
C THR A 201 10.88 8.30 -9.67
N ALA A 202 9.98 8.80 -10.53
CA ALA A 202 8.70 8.14 -10.84
C ALA A 202 8.92 6.79 -11.54
N LEU A 203 9.83 6.75 -12.52
CA LEU A 203 10.15 5.53 -13.25
C LEU A 203 10.79 4.45 -12.38
N ALA A 204 11.54 4.83 -11.34
CA ALA A 204 12.10 3.90 -10.36
C ALA A 204 11.08 3.48 -9.29
N ALA A 205 10.26 4.41 -8.79
CA ALA A 205 9.31 4.15 -7.70
C ALA A 205 8.08 3.35 -8.15
N PHE A 206 7.57 3.58 -9.36
CA PHE A 206 6.36 2.92 -9.86
C PHE A 206 6.49 1.39 -9.93
N PRO A 207 7.51 0.79 -10.58
CA PRO A 207 7.63 -0.66 -10.61
C PRO A 207 7.86 -1.26 -9.21
N HIS A 208 8.52 -0.55 -8.30
CA HIS A 208 8.68 -0.96 -6.91
C HIS A 208 7.32 -0.99 -6.17
N ALA A 209 6.53 0.07 -6.28
CA ALA A 209 5.21 0.16 -5.67
C ALA A 209 4.24 -0.89 -6.23
N VAL A 210 4.25 -1.11 -7.54
CA VAL A 210 3.42 -2.14 -8.20
C VAL A 210 3.84 -3.54 -7.74
N ALA A 211 5.14 -3.84 -7.65
CA ALA A 211 5.63 -5.12 -7.11
C ALA A 211 5.20 -5.32 -5.65
N GLY A 212 5.19 -4.26 -4.83
CA GLY A 212 4.64 -4.26 -3.47
C GLY A 212 3.15 -4.56 -3.44
N GLY A 213 2.38 -3.99 -4.38
CA GLY A 213 0.96 -4.28 -4.57
C GLY A 213 0.70 -5.74 -4.95
N PHE A 214 1.46 -6.28 -5.90
CA PHE A 214 1.39 -7.70 -6.26
C PHE A 214 1.77 -8.62 -5.09
N LEU A 215 2.80 -8.29 -4.31
CA LEU A 215 3.17 -9.04 -3.12
C LEU A 215 2.01 -9.10 -2.12
N THR A 216 1.32 -7.96 -1.91
CA THR A 216 0.17 -7.86 -1.00
C THR A 216 -1.00 -8.72 -1.47
N ALA A 217 -1.43 -8.56 -2.71
CA ALA A 217 -2.54 -9.32 -3.26
C ALA A 217 -2.24 -10.82 -3.35
N ALA A 218 -1.01 -11.16 -3.72
CA ALA A 218 -0.57 -12.56 -3.80
C ALA A 218 -0.55 -13.25 -2.44
N THR A 219 -0.09 -12.54 -1.40
CA THR A 219 -0.12 -13.04 -0.01
C THR A 219 -1.56 -13.19 0.48
N PHE A 220 -2.44 -12.26 0.13
CA PHE A 220 -3.87 -12.34 0.44
C PHE A 220 -4.52 -13.56 -0.22
N VAL A 221 -4.29 -13.79 -1.50
CA VAL A 221 -4.81 -14.97 -2.24
C VAL A 221 -4.22 -16.27 -1.72
N ALA A 222 -2.89 -16.32 -1.49
CA ALA A 222 -2.22 -17.50 -0.95
C ALA A 222 -2.67 -17.81 0.48
N GLY A 223 -2.85 -16.78 1.30
CA GLY A 223 -3.26 -16.90 2.69
C GLY A 223 -4.67 -17.47 2.84
N ILE A 224 -5.65 -16.87 2.17
CA ILE A 224 -7.04 -17.35 2.18
C ILE A 224 -7.14 -18.73 1.51
N GLY A 225 -6.49 -18.91 0.35
CA GLY A 225 -6.48 -20.20 -0.34
C GLY A 225 -5.85 -21.32 0.48
N GLY A 226 -4.72 -21.05 1.15
CA GLY A 226 -4.05 -21.98 2.05
C GLY A 226 -4.90 -22.37 3.26
N TRP A 227 -5.60 -21.41 3.85
CA TRP A 227 -6.52 -21.65 4.94
C TRP A 227 -7.70 -22.55 4.52
N TRP A 228 -8.34 -22.25 3.38
CA TRP A 228 -9.44 -23.08 2.85
C TRP A 228 -8.96 -24.47 2.46
N MET A 229 -7.79 -24.58 1.84
CA MET A 229 -7.20 -25.86 1.47
C MET A 229 -7.07 -26.79 2.69
N VAL A 230 -6.48 -26.32 3.77
CA VAL A 230 -6.32 -27.10 5.02
C VAL A 230 -7.65 -27.37 5.67
N ARG A 231 -8.55 -26.39 5.74
CA ARG A 231 -9.89 -26.53 6.32
C ARG A 231 -10.67 -27.65 5.62
N ASN A 232 -10.69 -27.64 4.29
CA ASN A 232 -11.43 -28.65 3.50
C ASN A 232 -10.82 -30.05 3.67
N MET A 233 -9.49 -30.18 3.62
CA MET A 233 -8.82 -31.47 3.85
C MET A 233 -9.16 -32.05 5.23
N ARG A 234 -9.12 -31.21 6.27
CA ARG A 234 -9.42 -31.63 7.64
C ARG A 234 -10.88 -32.00 7.82
N ARG A 235 -11.81 -31.21 7.27
CA ARG A 235 -13.25 -31.51 7.35
C ARG A 235 -13.57 -32.82 6.62
N ALA A 236 -13.01 -33.05 5.44
CA ALA A 236 -13.16 -34.31 4.70
C ALA A 236 -12.61 -35.49 5.49
N ALA A 237 -11.45 -35.36 6.13
CA ALA A 237 -10.88 -36.41 6.98
C ALA A 237 -11.76 -36.72 8.20
N SER A 238 -12.29 -35.70 8.90
CA SER A 238 -13.18 -35.85 10.07
C SER A 238 -14.52 -36.52 9.70
N ILE A 239 -15.08 -36.26 8.52
CA ILE A 239 -16.27 -36.93 8.02
C ILE A 239 -15.96 -38.42 7.77
N ARG A 240 -14.85 -38.73 7.08
CA ARG A 240 -14.48 -40.12 6.77
C ARG A 240 -14.12 -40.96 8.01
N SER A 241 -13.57 -40.32 9.04
CA SER A 241 -13.26 -41.01 10.32
C SER A 241 -14.48 -41.21 11.21
N GLY A 242 -15.64 -40.61 10.89
CA GLY A 242 -16.84 -40.64 11.73
C GLY A 242 -16.75 -39.73 12.97
N GLU A 243 -15.71 -38.88 13.07
CA GLU A 243 -15.58 -37.90 14.15
C GLU A 243 -16.66 -36.81 14.05
N VAL A 244 -17.10 -36.53 12.82
CA VAL A 244 -18.19 -35.62 12.51
C VAL A 244 -19.32 -36.39 11.87
N THR A 245 -20.51 -36.34 12.48
CA THR A 245 -21.68 -37.16 12.11
C THR A 245 -22.65 -36.43 11.19
N ASP A 246 -22.50 -35.13 10.98
CA ASP A 246 -23.37 -34.28 10.17
C ASP A 246 -22.93 -34.17 8.69
N GLY A 247 -21.93 -34.94 8.25
CA GLY A 247 -21.41 -34.92 6.88
C GLY A 247 -21.63 -36.24 6.13
N THR A 248 -21.74 -36.17 4.80
CA THR A 248 -21.85 -37.34 3.92
C THR A 248 -20.52 -37.67 3.26
N PRO A 249 -20.28 -38.94 2.81
CA PRO A 249 -19.10 -39.29 2.02
C PRO A 249 -18.95 -38.44 0.77
N GLU A 250 -20.04 -38.07 0.10
CA GLU A 250 -20.06 -37.23 -1.08
C GLU A 250 -19.61 -35.79 -0.74
N GLU A 251 -19.97 -35.26 0.44
CA GLU A 251 -19.46 -33.97 0.94
C GLU A 251 -17.96 -34.06 1.17
N ALA A 252 -17.46 -35.12 1.77
CA ALA A 252 -16.01 -35.29 1.97
C ALA A 252 -15.24 -35.33 0.66
N ASP A 253 -15.77 -36.01 -0.37
CA ASP A 253 -15.16 -36.09 -1.70
C ASP A 253 -15.14 -34.72 -2.39
N ARG A 254 -16.22 -33.93 -2.30
CA ARG A 254 -16.29 -32.56 -2.82
C ARG A 254 -15.29 -31.63 -2.13
N LEU A 255 -15.19 -31.68 -0.80
CA LEU A 255 -14.25 -30.86 -0.03
C LEU A 255 -12.80 -31.18 -0.41
N GLU A 256 -12.45 -32.46 -0.57
CA GLU A 256 -11.12 -32.86 -1.02
C GLU A 256 -10.85 -32.43 -2.47
N ALA A 257 -11.82 -32.55 -3.36
CA ALA A 257 -11.73 -32.12 -4.75
C ALA A 257 -11.49 -30.59 -4.82
N ASP A 258 -12.22 -29.79 -4.04
CA ASP A 258 -12.01 -28.34 -3.95
C ASP A 258 -10.63 -28.00 -3.35
N ALA A 259 -10.19 -28.71 -2.30
CA ALA A 259 -8.87 -28.50 -1.72
C ALA A 259 -7.73 -28.73 -2.75
N ARG A 260 -7.82 -29.81 -3.54
CA ARG A 260 -6.82 -30.21 -4.52
C ARG A 260 -6.93 -29.46 -5.84
N GLY A 261 -8.17 -29.27 -6.36
CA GLY A 261 -8.45 -28.76 -7.70
C GLY A 261 -8.63 -27.25 -7.78
N MET A 262 -9.02 -26.59 -6.68
CA MET A 262 -9.30 -25.16 -6.63
C MET A 262 -8.34 -24.40 -5.70
N PHE A 263 -8.32 -24.72 -4.41
CA PHE A 263 -7.56 -23.94 -3.43
C PHE A 263 -6.05 -24.16 -3.53
N ARG A 264 -5.57 -25.36 -3.81
CA ARG A 264 -4.14 -25.60 -4.02
C ARG A 264 -3.59 -24.84 -5.24
N PRO A 265 -4.21 -24.86 -6.43
CA PRO A 265 -3.80 -24.00 -7.54
C PRO A 265 -3.83 -22.52 -7.22
N ALA A 266 -4.88 -22.01 -6.56
CA ALA A 266 -4.97 -20.61 -6.13
C ALA A 266 -3.85 -20.22 -5.16
N THR A 267 -3.62 -21.06 -4.12
CA THR A 267 -2.51 -20.87 -3.17
C THR A 267 -1.17 -20.84 -3.88
N ARG A 268 -0.91 -21.79 -4.78
CA ARG A 268 0.37 -21.84 -5.51
C ARG A 268 0.55 -20.67 -6.48
N MET A 269 -0.53 -20.22 -7.12
CA MET A 269 -0.50 -19.00 -7.94
C MET A 269 -0.11 -17.80 -7.09
N GLY A 270 -0.74 -17.61 -5.92
CA GLY A 270 -0.36 -16.56 -5.00
C GLY A 270 1.10 -16.68 -4.54
N LEU A 271 1.54 -17.85 -4.08
CA LEU A 271 2.93 -18.08 -3.65
C LEU A 271 3.95 -17.82 -4.78
N LEU A 272 3.63 -18.16 -6.02
CA LEU A 272 4.51 -17.89 -7.16
C LEU A 272 4.60 -16.39 -7.44
N VAL A 273 3.46 -15.69 -7.44
CA VAL A 273 3.43 -14.23 -7.61
C VAL A 273 4.16 -13.53 -6.47
N MET A 274 4.01 -14.00 -5.20
CA MET A 274 4.79 -13.49 -4.06
C MET A 274 6.31 -13.61 -4.31
N LEU A 275 6.76 -14.76 -4.78
CA LEU A 275 8.20 -14.99 -5.03
C LEU A 275 8.72 -14.10 -6.15
N VAL A 276 7.98 -14.00 -7.26
CA VAL A 276 8.35 -13.13 -8.40
C VAL A 276 8.34 -11.66 -7.97
N SER A 277 7.33 -11.24 -7.21
CA SER A 277 7.26 -9.87 -6.67
C SER A 277 8.39 -9.59 -5.68
N GLY A 278 8.78 -10.56 -4.86
CA GLY A 278 9.93 -10.44 -3.95
C GLY A 278 11.23 -10.19 -4.70
N VAL A 279 11.47 -10.91 -5.81
CA VAL A 279 12.63 -10.68 -6.69
C VAL A 279 12.54 -9.31 -7.36
N ALA A 280 11.36 -8.94 -7.86
CA ALA A 280 11.15 -7.63 -8.47
C ALA A 280 11.39 -6.48 -7.47
N LEU A 281 10.92 -6.62 -6.22
CA LEU A 281 11.16 -5.66 -5.15
C LEU A 281 12.64 -5.50 -4.82
N PHE A 282 13.39 -6.59 -4.81
CA PHE A 282 14.84 -6.55 -4.61
C PHE A 282 15.53 -5.75 -5.73
N VAL A 283 15.24 -6.06 -6.98
CA VAL A 283 15.86 -5.39 -8.15
C VAL A 283 15.45 -3.91 -8.23
N THR A 284 14.16 -3.63 -8.10
CA THR A 284 13.66 -2.24 -8.18
C THR A 284 14.05 -1.41 -6.97
N GLY A 285 14.17 -2.05 -5.80
CA GLY A 285 14.64 -1.42 -4.57
C GLY A 285 16.12 -1.02 -4.64
N ASP A 286 16.97 -1.85 -5.23
CA ASP A 286 18.38 -1.53 -5.48
C ASP A 286 18.52 -0.31 -6.42
N VAL A 287 17.76 -0.30 -7.53
CA VAL A 287 17.76 0.84 -8.46
C VAL A 287 17.29 2.12 -7.76
N GLN A 288 16.21 2.03 -6.97
CA GLN A 288 15.67 3.18 -6.25
C GLN A 288 16.59 3.66 -5.14
N ALA A 289 17.28 2.75 -4.44
CA ALA A 289 18.23 3.12 -3.40
C ALA A 289 19.40 3.93 -3.96
N LYS A 290 20.02 3.48 -5.06
CA LYS A 290 21.11 4.22 -5.74
C LYS A 290 20.68 5.63 -6.16
N LEU A 291 19.49 5.74 -6.76
CA LEU A 291 18.93 7.02 -7.14
C LEU A 291 18.67 7.93 -5.92
N MET A 292 18.22 7.37 -4.79
CA MET A 292 17.98 8.15 -3.57
C MET A 292 19.27 8.58 -2.88
N PHE A 293 20.35 7.81 -2.93
CA PHE A 293 21.67 8.25 -2.46
C PHE A 293 22.18 9.46 -3.23
N GLU A 294 21.88 9.53 -4.53
CA GLU A 294 22.25 10.67 -5.39
C GLU A 294 21.36 11.90 -5.15
N GLN A 295 20.03 11.69 -5.10
CA GLN A 295 19.05 12.78 -5.06
C GLN A 295 18.74 13.28 -3.65
N GLN A 296 18.76 12.41 -2.65
CA GLN A 296 18.40 12.71 -1.26
C GLN A 296 19.39 12.06 -0.28
N PRO A 297 20.64 12.47 -0.26
CA PRO A 297 21.69 11.87 0.57
C PRO A 297 21.32 11.90 2.06
N MET A 298 20.71 12.98 2.57
CA MET A 298 20.26 13.10 3.96
C MET A 298 19.25 12.02 4.36
N LYS A 299 18.29 11.69 3.48
CA LYS A 299 17.33 10.60 3.70
C LYS A 299 18.04 9.27 3.85
N MET A 300 18.98 8.98 2.96
CA MET A 300 19.67 7.70 2.95
C MET A 300 20.68 7.56 4.10
N ALA A 301 21.41 8.63 4.43
CA ALA A 301 22.25 8.68 5.63
C ALA A 301 21.42 8.42 6.90
N SER A 302 20.22 9.02 7.00
CA SER A 302 19.29 8.79 8.12
C SER A 302 18.73 7.37 8.13
N ALA A 303 18.45 6.77 6.96
CA ALA A 303 18.00 5.39 6.83
C ALA A 303 19.03 4.37 7.33
N GLU A 304 20.31 4.70 7.20
CA GLU A 304 21.43 3.87 7.67
C GLU A 304 21.93 4.27 9.07
N SER A 305 21.40 5.35 9.65
CA SER A 305 21.91 5.98 10.89
C SER A 305 23.41 6.32 10.77
N LEU A 306 23.85 6.67 9.57
CA LEU A 306 25.22 7.10 9.29
C LEU A 306 25.38 8.54 9.78
N CYS A 307 25.96 8.72 10.97
CA CYS A 307 26.03 10.02 11.61
C CYS A 307 27.16 10.90 11.05
N HIS A 308 28.30 10.31 10.73
CA HIS A 308 29.47 10.99 10.16
C HIS A 308 29.84 10.37 8.82
N THR A 309 30.54 11.14 8.01
CA THR A 309 31.05 10.69 6.70
C THR A 309 32.05 9.57 6.89
N GLU A 310 31.83 8.45 6.24
CA GLU A 310 32.67 7.25 6.31
C GLU A 310 32.97 6.72 4.91
N THR A 311 34.15 6.10 4.78
CA THR A 311 34.54 5.33 3.59
C THR A 311 34.25 3.85 3.85
N ASP A 312 33.53 3.24 2.91
CA ASP A 312 33.09 1.82 2.99
C ASP A 312 32.29 1.50 4.27
N PRO A 313 31.27 2.31 4.62
CA PRO A 313 30.46 2.04 5.82
C PRO A 313 29.71 0.71 5.70
N ASN A 314 29.51 0.04 6.83
CA ASN A 314 28.78 -1.20 6.91
C ASN A 314 27.27 -0.97 6.81
N PHE A 315 26.53 -1.93 6.23
CA PHE A 315 25.08 -1.93 6.28
C PHE A 315 24.58 -2.32 7.67
N SER A 316 23.89 -1.43 8.35
CA SER A 316 23.38 -1.68 9.69
C SER A 316 22.05 -2.45 9.65
N ILE A 317 22.01 -3.65 10.23
CA ILE A 317 20.77 -4.42 10.44
C ILE A 317 20.07 -3.97 11.73
N LEU A 318 20.84 -3.71 12.78
CA LEU A 318 20.32 -3.32 14.09
C LEU A 318 21.15 -2.19 14.67
N THR A 319 20.52 -1.05 14.88
CA THR A 319 21.08 0.13 15.54
C THR A 319 20.22 0.53 16.73
N ILE A 320 20.83 0.85 17.86
CA ILE A 320 20.19 1.39 19.05
C ILE A 320 20.59 2.86 19.25
N GLY A 321 19.82 3.59 20.05
CA GLY A 321 20.10 5.00 20.35
C GLY A 321 19.60 6.01 19.29
N THR A 322 18.90 5.57 18.24
CA THR A 322 18.39 6.43 17.16
C THR A 322 17.36 7.48 17.61
N HIS A 323 16.80 7.35 18.81
CA HIS A 323 15.80 8.29 19.36
C HIS A 323 16.39 9.64 19.78
N ASN A 324 17.69 9.72 20.01
CA ASN A 324 18.44 10.94 20.33
C ASN A 324 19.16 11.52 19.10
N ASN A 325 18.67 11.28 17.90
CA ASN A 325 19.37 11.55 16.66
C ASN A 325 20.77 10.90 16.66
N CYS A 326 21.83 11.65 16.37
CA CYS A 326 23.18 11.11 16.30
C CYS A 326 23.95 11.03 17.64
N ASP A 327 23.39 11.56 18.74
CA ASP A 327 24.13 11.70 20.01
C ASP A 327 24.48 10.38 20.69
N SER A 328 23.74 9.31 20.43
CA SER A 328 23.90 8.01 21.12
C SER A 328 23.74 6.79 20.21
N VAL A 329 23.97 6.96 18.93
CA VAL A 329 23.84 5.88 17.94
C VAL A 329 24.93 4.82 18.14
N VAL A 330 24.52 3.55 18.25
CA VAL A 330 25.41 2.38 18.34
C VAL A 330 24.91 1.32 17.37
N HIS A 331 25.73 0.95 16.41
CA HIS A 331 25.49 -0.15 15.49
C HIS A 331 25.81 -1.48 16.20
N VAL A 332 24.79 -2.33 16.37
CA VAL A 332 24.89 -3.61 17.10
C VAL A 332 25.17 -4.78 16.16
N LEU A 333 24.51 -4.76 15.01
CA LEU A 333 24.65 -5.81 13.99
C LEU A 333 24.80 -5.16 12.62
N GLU A 334 25.91 -5.43 11.98
CA GLU A 334 26.27 -4.86 10.69
C GLU A 334 26.72 -5.95 9.70
N VAL A 335 26.54 -5.65 8.41
CA VAL A 335 27.04 -6.48 7.30
C VAL A 335 28.02 -5.65 6.48
N PRO A 336 29.30 -6.06 6.40
CA PRO A 336 30.30 -5.33 5.64
C PRO A 336 30.02 -5.42 4.14
N TYR A 337 30.48 -4.41 3.39
CA TYR A 337 30.41 -4.30 1.92
C TYR A 337 29.01 -4.16 1.30
N VAL A 338 27.94 -4.31 2.06
CA VAL A 338 26.57 -4.24 1.53
C VAL A 338 26.12 -2.80 1.27
N LEU A 339 26.43 -1.88 2.18
CA LEU A 339 26.00 -0.48 2.02
C LEU A 339 26.68 0.24 0.84
N PRO A 340 28.01 0.12 0.63
CA PRO A 340 28.67 0.62 -0.58
C PRO A 340 28.03 0.09 -1.88
N PHE A 341 27.73 -1.21 -1.92
CA PHE A 341 27.09 -1.84 -3.07
C PHE A 341 25.66 -1.29 -3.31
N LEU A 342 24.84 -1.14 -2.27
CA LEU A 342 23.51 -0.57 -2.37
C LEU A 342 23.51 0.91 -2.76
N ALA A 343 24.55 1.65 -2.37
CA ALA A 343 24.67 3.08 -2.69
C ALA A 343 25.15 3.34 -4.11
N GLN A 344 26.22 2.66 -4.56
CA GLN A 344 26.89 2.97 -5.84
C GLN A 344 27.15 1.74 -6.72
N GLY A 345 26.84 0.53 -6.26
CA GLY A 345 27.10 -0.71 -6.98
C GLY A 345 28.54 -1.22 -6.85
N GLU A 346 29.34 -0.63 -5.97
CA GLU A 346 30.73 -0.98 -5.71
C GLU A 346 30.86 -1.52 -4.28
N PHE A 347 31.71 -2.52 -4.05
CA PHE A 347 31.87 -3.13 -2.73
C PHE A 347 32.85 -2.36 -1.82
N THR A 348 33.73 -1.58 -2.42
CA THR A 348 34.78 -0.82 -1.71
C THR A 348 35.13 0.46 -2.44
N GLY A 349 35.74 1.42 -1.73
CA GLY A 349 36.14 2.71 -2.29
C GLY A 349 35.03 3.76 -2.32
N VAL A 350 33.90 3.48 -1.65
CA VAL A 350 32.72 4.36 -1.61
C VAL A 350 32.71 5.19 -0.34
N THR A 351 32.71 6.51 -0.47
CA THR A 351 32.55 7.43 0.68
C THR A 351 31.12 7.96 0.70
N LEU A 352 30.41 7.74 1.82
CA LEU A 352 29.05 8.22 2.04
C LEU A 352 29.04 9.33 3.10
N GLN A 353 28.31 10.41 2.81
CA GLN A 353 28.18 11.53 3.73
C GLN A 353 27.26 11.17 4.90
N GLY A 354 27.62 11.61 6.10
CA GLY A 354 26.85 11.43 7.31
C GLY A 354 25.83 12.54 7.57
N VAL A 355 24.87 12.26 8.45
CA VAL A 355 23.77 13.17 8.80
C VAL A 355 24.26 14.51 9.32
N GLU A 356 25.30 14.52 10.18
CA GLU A 356 25.82 15.75 10.77
C GLU A 356 26.58 16.60 9.74
N ASP A 357 27.33 15.97 8.85
CA ASP A 357 28.08 16.66 7.80
C ASP A 357 27.12 17.26 6.76
N LEU A 358 26.09 16.52 6.39
CA LEU A 358 25.02 17.00 5.51
C LEU A 358 24.20 18.14 6.15
N GLN A 359 23.97 18.09 7.46
CA GLN A 359 23.29 19.16 8.19
C GLN A 359 24.10 20.47 8.09
N ALA A 360 25.41 20.41 8.33
CA ALA A 360 26.30 21.58 8.21
C ALA A 360 26.31 22.13 6.77
N GLN A 361 26.35 21.26 5.77
CA GLN A 361 26.29 21.64 4.36
C GLN A 361 24.97 22.33 4.01
N TYR A 362 23.82 21.81 4.51
CA TYR A 362 22.51 22.39 4.25
C TYR A 362 22.31 23.73 4.97
N GLU A 363 22.88 23.91 6.16
CA GLU A 363 22.88 25.20 6.84
C GLU A 363 23.67 26.27 6.06
N GLU A 364 24.79 25.92 5.45
CA GLU A 364 25.55 26.81 4.59
C GLU A 364 24.79 27.15 3.29
N GLN A 365 24.10 26.18 2.71
CA GLN A 365 23.41 26.34 1.43
C GLN A 365 22.02 27.01 1.57
N PHE A 366 21.26 26.68 2.58
CA PHE A 366 19.84 27.08 2.72
C PHE A 366 19.60 28.05 3.88
N GLY A 367 20.63 28.31 4.70
CA GLY A 367 20.53 29.14 5.89
C GLY A 367 20.36 28.35 7.17
N PRO A 368 20.35 29.06 8.34
CA PRO A 368 20.19 28.41 9.64
C PRO A 368 18.86 27.64 9.75
N GLY A 369 18.90 26.36 10.14
CA GLY A 369 17.72 25.52 10.28
C GLY A 369 18.08 24.09 10.62
N ASN A 370 17.06 23.28 11.01
CA ASN A 370 17.23 21.86 11.23
C ASN A 370 16.72 21.08 10.00
N TYR A 371 17.62 20.49 9.25
CA TYR A 371 17.34 19.74 8.02
C TYR A 371 17.39 18.22 8.22
N LYS A 372 17.58 17.78 9.46
CA LYS A 372 17.64 16.35 9.79
C LYS A 372 16.23 15.76 9.89
N PRO A 373 15.92 14.67 9.17
CA PRO A 373 14.68 13.92 9.38
C PRO A 373 14.72 13.22 10.74
N ASN A 374 13.56 12.74 11.20
CA ASN A 374 13.49 11.94 12.41
C ASN A 374 14.23 10.61 12.21
N LEU A 375 15.43 10.49 12.78
CA LEU A 375 16.32 9.36 12.59
C LEU A 375 15.69 8.02 13.02
N PHE A 376 14.97 8.02 14.16
CA PHE A 376 14.30 6.82 14.65
C PHE A 376 13.26 6.31 13.65
N VAL A 377 12.37 7.18 13.20
CA VAL A 377 11.30 6.79 12.26
C VAL A 377 11.90 6.35 10.92
N THR A 378 12.85 7.08 10.39
CA THR A 378 13.47 6.80 9.09
C THR A 378 14.20 5.46 9.11
N TYR A 379 15.04 5.23 10.11
CA TYR A 379 15.79 3.98 10.26
C TYR A 379 14.86 2.76 10.42
N TRP A 380 13.95 2.80 11.40
CA TRP A 380 13.14 1.62 11.72
C TRP A 380 12.07 1.34 10.67
N ALA A 381 11.52 2.37 10.03
CA ALA A 381 10.58 2.18 8.92
C ALA A 381 11.27 1.50 7.72
N PHE A 382 12.48 1.92 7.37
CA PHE A 382 13.27 1.28 6.31
C PHE A 382 13.60 -0.18 6.64
N ARG A 383 14.03 -0.49 7.87
CA ARG A 383 14.30 -1.86 8.32
C ARG A 383 13.06 -2.74 8.35
N ALA A 384 11.92 -2.20 8.81
CA ALA A 384 10.65 -2.92 8.81
C ALA A 384 10.19 -3.25 7.39
N MET A 385 10.30 -2.32 6.45
CA MET A 385 9.98 -2.55 5.03
C MET A 385 10.79 -3.72 4.46
N ILE A 386 12.12 -3.68 4.61
CA ILE A 386 13.01 -4.72 4.08
C ILE A 386 12.75 -6.06 4.77
N GLY A 387 12.72 -6.09 6.11
CA GLY A 387 12.57 -7.32 6.89
C GLY A 387 11.26 -8.05 6.62
N LEU A 388 10.13 -7.31 6.57
CA LEU A 388 8.83 -7.90 6.26
C LEU A 388 8.72 -8.34 4.80
N GLY A 389 9.33 -7.59 3.86
CA GLY A 389 9.38 -7.96 2.44
C GLY A 389 10.16 -9.25 2.21
N VAL A 390 11.38 -9.36 2.76
CA VAL A 390 12.20 -10.58 2.70
C VAL A 390 11.51 -11.75 3.40
N GLY A 391 10.89 -11.51 4.57
CA GLY A 391 10.09 -12.50 5.27
C GLY A 391 8.95 -13.05 4.42
N SER A 392 8.23 -12.19 3.70
CA SER A 392 7.15 -12.60 2.78
C SER A 392 7.67 -13.46 1.64
N ALA A 393 8.81 -13.10 1.03
CA ALA A 393 9.45 -13.89 -0.03
C ALA A 393 9.91 -15.27 0.49
N ALA A 394 10.47 -15.33 1.69
CA ALA A 394 10.87 -16.58 2.32
C ALA A 394 9.68 -17.50 2.59
N LEU A 395 8.56 -16.94 3.08
CA LEU A 395 7.31 -17.68 3.28
C LEU A 395 6.76 -18.21 1.95
N ALA A 396 6.87 -17.45 0.86
CA ALA A 396 6.47 -17.90 -0.47
C ALA A 396 7.28 -19.11 -0.92
N PHE A 397 8.60 -19.07 -0.78
CA PHE A 397 9.49 -20.17 -1.11
C PHE A 397 9.15 -21.43 -0.28
N ALA A 398 9.01 -21.27 1.04
CA ALA A 398 8.64 -22.37 1.93
C ALA A 398 7.28 -22.98 1.57
N GLY A 399 6.27 -22.15 1.28
CA GLY A 399 4.93 -22.59 0.87
C GLY A 399 4.95 -23.35 -0.47
N LEU A 400 5.72 -22.88 -1.46
CA LEU A 400 5.91 -23.58 -2.73
C LEU A 400 6.60 -24.94 -2.53
N TRP A 401 7.58 -25.00 -1.63
CA TRP A 401 8.27 -26.24 -1.30
C TRP A 401 7.35 -27.25 -0.62
N VAL A 402 6.55 -26.83 0.36
CA VAL A 402 5.59 -27.69 1.06
C VAL A 402 4.51 -28.22 0.11
N THR A 403 4.01 -27.38 -0.80
CA THR A 403 2.95 -27.75 -1.76
C THR A 403 3.45 -28.39 -3.05
N ARG A 404 4.75 -28.70 -3.18
CA ARG A 404 5.34 -29.32 -4.39
C ARG A 404 4.82 -30.73 -4.65
N ARG A 405 4.95 -31.21 -5.91
CA ARG A 405 4.63 -32.59 -6.31
C ARG A 405 3.21 -33.06 -5.94
N GLY A 406 2.22 -32.18 -6.02
CA GLY A 406 0.83 -32.54 -5.72
C GLY A 406 0.47 -32.59 -4.23
N ARG A 407 1.40 -32.30 -3.32
CA ARG A 407 1.10 -32.31 -1.88
C ARG A 407 0.07 -31.26 -1.50
N VAL A 408 -0.85 -31.65 -0.62
CA VAL A 408 -1.86 -30.78 -0.03
C VAL A 408 -1.69 -30.86 1.49
N PRO A 409 -1.14 -29.81 2.12
CA PRO A 409 -1.01 -29.78 3.57
C PRO A 409 -2.36 -29.84 4.27
N ASP A 410 -2.43 -30.59 5.37
CA ASP A 410 -3.58 -30.71 6.27
C ASP A 410 -3.27 -30.26 7.72
N GLN A 411 -2.04 -29.84 7.97
CA GLN A 411 -1.56 -29.46 9.30
C GLN A 411 -2.10 -28.08 9.69
N LYS A 412 -2.55 -27.93 10.93
CA LYS A 412 -3.06 -26.66 11.48
C LYS A 412 -2.05 -25.52 11.42
N TRP A 413 -0.74 -25.82 11.61
CA TRP A 413 0.29 -24.78 11.56
C TRP A 413 0.36 -24.08 10.18
N PHE A 414 0.16 -24.86 9.08
CA PHE A 414 0.16 -24.28 7.73
C PHE A 414 -1.01 -23.30 7.54
N SER A 415 -2.20 -23.67 8.06
CA SER A 415 -3.38 -22.79 8.03
C SER A 415 -3.14 -21.51 8.82
N TRP A 416 -2.60 -21.60 10.05
CA TRP A 416 -2.27 -20.43 10.86
C TRP A 416 -1.21 -19.53 10.21
N LEU A 417 -0.16 -20.11 9.68
CA LEU A 417 0.90 -19.38 9.01
C LEU A 417 0.38 -18.68 7.74
N SER A 418 -0.51 -19.34 6.98
CA SER A 418 -1.16 -18.76 5.80
C SER A 418 -1.91 -17.47 6.15
N ILE A 419 -2.70 -17.47 7.22
CA ILE A 419 -3.45 -16.28 7.67
C ILE A 419 -2.50 -15.24 8.29
N ALA A 420 -1.54 -15.66 9.12
CA ALA A 420 -0.59 -14.76 9.78
C ALA A 420 0.36 -14.05 8.78
N ALA A 421 0.57 -14.62 7.61
CA ALA A 421 1.36 -14.01 6.55
C ALA A 421 0.63 -12.82 5.88
N ILE A 422 -0.72 -12.79 5.86
CA ILE A 422 -1.48 -11.77 5.14
C ILE A 422 -1.09 -10.34 5.53
N PRO A 423 -0.98 -9.95 6.80
CA PRO A 423 -0.65 -8.57 7.18
C PRO A 423 0.80 -8.16 6.85
N THR A 424 1.74 -9.11 6.63
CA THR A 424 3.16 -8.76 6.48
C THR A 424 3.45 -7.79 5.32
N PRO A 425 2.94 -7.97 4.09
CA PRO A 425 3.20 -7.01 3.02
C PRO A 425 2.42 -5.69 3.18
N PHE A 426 1.26 -5.69 3.86
CA PHE A 426 0.58 -4.44 4.21
C PHE A 426 1.44 -3.58 5.13
N LEU A 427 2.02 -4.18 6.16
CA LEU A 427 2.93 -3.50 7.07
C LEU A 427 4.23 -3.08 6.39
N ALA A 428 4.77 -3.91 5.49
CA ALA A 428 5.96 -3.57 4.71
C ALA A 428 5.73 -2.34 3.82
N ASN A 429 4.62 -2.31 3.08
CA ASN A 429 4.27 -1.16 2.23
C ASN A 429 4.02 0.11 3.06
N SER A 430 3.29 0.00 4.19
CA SER A 430 3.08 1.13 5.09
C SER A 430 4.38 1.67 5.66
N ALA A 431 5.29 0.78 6.09
CA ALA A 431 6.62 1.17 6.56
C ALA A 431 7.45 1.85 5.46
N GLY A 432 7.42 1.32 4.23
CA GLY A 432 8.08 1.93 3.07
C GLY A 432 7.55 3.32 2.75
N TRP A 433 6.23 3.52 2.83
CA TRP A 433 5.64 4.84 2.63
C TRP A 433 6.02 5.82 3.75
N ILE A 434 5.96 5.39 5.01
CA ILE A 434 6.42 6.19 6.16
C ILE A 434 7.89 6.57 5.97
N PHE A 435 8.75 5.64 5.58
CA PHE A 435 10.14 5.92 5.27
C PHE A 435 10.29 6.99 4.18
N THR A 436 9.54 6.86 3.09
CA THR A 436 9.61 7.78 1.94
C THR A 436 9.26 9.21 2.36
N GLU A 437 8.19 9.39 3.12
CA GLU A 437 7.65 10.70 3.49
C GLU A 437 8.39 11.31 4.70
N MET A 438 8.67 10.53 5.73
CA MET A 438 9.36 11.01 6.93
C MET A 438 10.86 11.24 6.68
N GLY A 439 11.47 10.43 5.82
CA GLY A 439 12.88 10.58 5.45
C GLY A 439 13.16 11.81 4.56
N ARG A 440 12.13 12.37 3.91
CA ARG A 440 12.26 13.60 3.13
C ARG A 440 12.21 14.87 4.00
N GLN A 441 11.62 14.79 5.19
CA GLN A 441 11.46 15.97 6.04
C GLN A 441 12.80 16.56 6.49
N PRO A 442 12.85 17.91 6.69
CA PRO A 442 11.72 18.83 6.78
C PRO A 442 11.14 19.31 5.44
N TRP A 443 11.61 18.78 4.33
CA TRP A 443 11.12 19.19 3.02
C TRP A 443 9.76 18.54 2.69
N VAL A 444 8.81 19.32 2.23
CA VAL A 444 7.62 18.86 1.52
C VAL A 444 7.91 18.78 0.02
N VAL A 445 8.65 19.76 -0.53
CA VAL A 445 9.26 19.70 -1.85
C VAL A 445 10.77 19.76 -1.66
N HIS A 446 11.46 18.66 -1.95
CA HIS A 446 12.90 18.55 -1.75
C HIS A 446 13.65 19.38 -2.81
N PRO A 447 14.69 20.15 -2.45
CA PRO A 447 15.49 20.86 -3.42
C PRO A 447 16.16 19.88 -4.39
N ASN A 448 16.12 20.22 -5.70
CA ASN A 448 16.79 19.42 -6.72
C ASN A 448 18.24 19.91 -6.89
N PRO A 449 19.27 19.10 -6.57
CA PRO A 449 20.67 19.52 -6.67
C PRO A 449 21.10 19.87 -8.10
N THR A 450 20.41 19.36 -9.11
CA THR A 450 20.72 19.58 -10.54
C THR A 450 19.67 20.43 -11.26
N GLY A 451 18.67 20.92 -10.54
CA GLY A 451 17.53 21.67 -11.08
C GLY A 451 17.48 23.13 -10.62
N VAL A 452 16.26 23.66 -10.47
CA VAL A 452 16.00 25.02 -10.06
C VAL A 452 16.00 25.13 -8.54
N ASP A 453 17.00 25.77 -7.95
CA ASP A 453 17.20 25.89 -6.49
C ASP A 453 16.03 26.52 -5.74
N MET A 454 15.23 27.36 -6.41
CA MET A 454 14.07 28.02 -5.80
C MET A 454 12.84 27.14 -5.68
N ILE A 455 12.78 25.99 -6.38
CA ILE A 455 11.68 25.02 -6.25
C ILE A 455 11.97 24.10 -5.08
N ARG A 456 11.70 24.63 -3.89
CA ARG A 456 11.78 23.89 -2.62
C ARG A 456 10.76 24.44 -1.64
N LEU A 457 10.26 23.61 -0.75
CA LEU A 457 9.31 24.01 0.29
C LEU A 457 9.47 23.13 1.52
N THR A 458 9.54 23.75 2.69
CA THR A 458 9.56 23.01 3.96
C THR A 458 8.14 22.75 4.44
N VAL A 459 7.97 21.80 5.37
CA VAL A 459 6.63 21.42 5.88
C VAL A 459 5.93 22.55 6.63
N ASP A 460 6.68 23.41 7.33
CA ASP A 460 6.16 24.60 8.02
C ASP A 460 5.68 25.69 7.05
N GLN A 461 6.32 25.79 5.89
CA GLN A 461 5.91 26.71 4.83
C GLN A 461 4.70 26.20 4.02
N GLY A 462 4.48 24.86 4.00
CA GLY A 462 3.40 24.23 3.24
C GLY A 462 2.08 24.12 3.98
N VAL A 463 2.10 24.27 5.31
CA VAL A 463 0.90 24.12 6.16
C VAL A 463 -0.02 25.33 6.08
N SER A 464 -1.32 25.11 6.18
CA SER A 464 -2.35 26.16 6.22
C SER A 464 -2.34 26.91 7.56
N ASP A 465 -2.63 28.22 7.52
CA ASP A 465 -2.81 29.05 8.71
C ASP A 465 -4.21 28.82 9.32
N HIS A 466 -4.33 27.80 10.14
CA HIS A 466 -5.57 27.45 10.84
C HIS A 466 -5.42 27.52 12.36
N ALA A 467 -6.53 27.78 13.05
CA ALA A 467 -6.55 27.64 14.50
C ALA A 467 -6.36 26.15 14.90
N PRO A 468 -5.55 25.85 15.95
CA PRO A 468 -5.33 24.48 16.42
C PRO A 468 -6.62 23.69 16.67
N ALA A 469 -7.66 24.35 17.18
CA ALA A 469 -8.97 23.72 17.43
C ALA A 469 -9.64 23.21 16.15
N THR A 470 -9.48 23.89 15.02
CA THR A 470 -10.00 23.46 13.71
C THR A 470 -9.31 22.17 13.26
N VAL A 471 -7.98 22.13 13.35
CA VAL A 471 -7.20 20.94 12.95
C VAL A 471 -7.47 19.76 13.90
N ILE A 472 -7.57 19.99 15.22
CA ILE A 472 -7.95 18.94 16.18
C ILE A 472 -9.33 18.37 15.85
N THR A 473 -10.30 19.23 15.53
CA THR A 473 -11.66 18.79 15.20
C THR A 473 -11.65 17.90 13.94
N SER A 474 -10.97 18.31 12.88
CA SER A 474 -10.86 17.51 11.65
C SER A 474 -10.05 16.22 11.86
N LEU A 475 -8.96 16.27 12.63
CA LEU A 475 -8.15 15.10 12.97
C LEU A 475 -8.98 14.04 13.71
N VAL A 476 -9.73 14.45 14.73
CA VAL A 476 -10.61 13.54 15.49
C VAL A 476 -11.71 12.98 14.58
N ALA A 477 -12.37 13.84 13.81
CA ALA A 477 -13.43 13.42 12.90
C ALA A 477 -12.94 12.38 11.88
N PHE A 478 -11.82 12.64 11.19
CA PHE A 478 -11.24 11.70 10.26
C PHE A 478 -10.79 10.40 10.94
N THR A 479 -10.13 10.49 12.09
CA THR A 479 -9.69 9.29 12.82
C THR A 479 -10.87 8.39 13.18
N VAL A 480 -11.98 8.96 13.68
CA VAL A 480 -13.18 8.20 14.05
C VAL A 480 -13.84 7.58 12.81
N VAL A 481 -14.02 8.36 11.73
CA VAL A 481 -14.62 7.86 10.48
C VAL A 481 -13.76 6.75 9.88
N TYR A 482 -12.44 6.92 9.80
CA TYR A 482 -11.54 5.91 9.26
C TYR A 482 -11.49 4.65 10.13
N ALA A 483 -11.52 4.78 11.45
CA ALA A 483 -11.61 3.64 12.35
C ALA A 483 -12.92 2.85 12.12
N ALA A 484 -14.05 3.53 11.98
CA ALA A 484 -15.34 2.90 11.67
C ALA A 484 -15.30 2.19 10.30
N LEU A 485 -14.78 2.85 9.27
CA LEU A 485 -14.60 2.25 7.93
C LEU A 485 -13.66 1.04 7.98
N GLY A 486 -12.59 1.08 8.77
CA GLY A 486 -11.67 -0.04 8.96
C GLY A 486 -12.34 -1.24 9.61
N VAL A 487 -13.18 -1.02 10.62
CA VAL A 487 -13.97 -2.08 11.25
C VAL A 487 -14.94 -2.69 10.24
N VAL A 488 -15.64 -1.88 9.46
CA VAL A 488 -16.57 -2.35 8.41
C VAL A 488 -15.82 -3.13 7.33
N TRP A 489 -14.69 -2.59 6.85
CA TRP A 489 -13.84 -3.27 5.86
C TRP A 489 -13.38 -4.64 6.35
N PHE A 490 -12.79 -4.69 7.55
CA PHE A 490 -12.31 -5.95 8.14
C PHE A 490 -13.44 -6.95 8.35
N TRP A 491 -14.60 -6.48 8.83
CA TRP A 491 -15.78 -7.33 9.03
C TRP A 491 -16.30 -7.90 7.71
N LEU A 492 -16.41 -7.09 6.66
CA LEU A 492 -16.85 -7.52 5.33
C LEU A 492 -15.87 -8.51 4.70
N ILE A 493 -14.57 -8.17 4.67
CA ILE A 493 -13.53 -9.06 4.13
C ILE A 493 -13.54 -10.40 4.89
N ARG A 494 -13.54 -10.37 6.22
CA ARG A 494 -13.61 -11.58 7.03
C ARG A 494 -14.89 -12.38 6.75
N ARG A 495 -16.04 -11.73 6.70
CA ARG A 495 -17.33 -12.37 6.42
C ARG A 495 -17.28 -13.12 5.11
N TYR A 496 -16.94 -12.47 4.02
CA TYR A 496 -16.92 -13.08 2.69
C TYR A 496 -15.77 -14.08 2.50
N ALA A 497 -14.63 -13.86 3.12
CA ALA A 497 -13.56 -14.85 3.16
C ALA A 497 -13.99 -16.14 3.88
N MET A 498 -14.81 -16.04 4.94
CA MET A 498 -15.33 -17.17 5.71
C MET A 498 -16.53 -17.87 5.04
N GLU A 499 -17.36 -17.12 4.29
CA GLU A 499 -18.48 -17.66 3.50
C GLU A 499 -17.98 -18.62 2.42
N GLY A 500 -16.85 -18.29 1.79
CA GLY A 500 -16.22 -19.13 0.78
C GLY A 500 -16.72 -18.89 -0.65
N PRO A 501 -16.19 -19.64 -1.61
CA PRO A 501 -16.59 -19.54 -3.00
C PRO A 501 -17.99 -20.10 -3.25
N LEU A 502 -18.55 -19.74 -4.40
CA LEU A 502 -19.85 -20.27 -4.87
C LEU A 502 -19.88 -21.80 -4.79
N PRO A 503 -21.07 -22.40 -4.57
CA PRO A 503 -21.26 -23.86 -4.60
C PRO A 503 -20.82 -24.47 -5.94
N HIS A 504 -20.59 -25.77 -5.95
CA HIS A 504 -20.06 -26.50 -7.12
C HIS A 504 -21.07 -26.55 -8.29
N ASP A 505 -22.35 -26.44 -8.00
CA ASP A 505 -23.48 -26.45 -8.93
C ASP A 505 -23.85 -25.05 -9.45
N ALA A 506 -23.13 -24.00 -9.03
CA ALA A 506 -23.33 -22.66 -9.55
C ALA A 506 -22.82 -22.59 -11.00
N GLN A 507 -23.75 -22.60 -11.94
CA GLN A 507 -23.43 -22.52 -13.37
C GLN A 507 -22.99 -21.10 -13.76
N PRO A 508 -21.97 -20.98 -14.63
CA PRO A 508 -21.61 -19.70 -15.24
C PRO A 508 -22.77 -19.19 -16.10
N PRO A 509 -23.05 -17.87 -16.08
CA PRO A 509 -24.03 -17.27 -16.98
C PRO A 509 -23.63 -17.53 -18.46
N GLY A 510 -24.56 -18.02 -19.28
CA GLY A 510 -24.39 -18.15 -20.72
C GLY A 510 -24.05 -19.54 -21.24
N ASP A 511 -24.17 -20.61 -20.45
CA ASP A 511 -24.18 -22.00 -20.92
C ASP A 511 -25.62 -22.55 -21.11
N HIS A 512 -26.59 -21.66 -21.34
CA HIS A 512 -27.87 -22.10 -21.85
C HIS A 512 -27.71 -22.30 -23.35
N ASP A 513 -27.85 -23.53 -23.82
CA ASP A 513 -28.12 -23.84 -25.21
C ASP A 513 -29.33 -23.00 -25.65
N ASP A 514 -29.28 -22.42 -26.85
CA ASP A 514 -30.30 -21.57 -27.44
C ASP A 514 -31.62 -22.34 -27.78
N ASP A 515 -31.97 -23.32 -27.01
CA ASP A 515 -33.11 -24.21 -27.25
C ASP A 515 -34.06 -24.31 -26.05
N ASP A 516 -34.55 -23.16 -25.58
CA ASP A 516 -35.81 -23.11 -24.84
C ASP A 516 -36.49 -21.73 -24.99
N SER A 517 -37.28 -21.64 -26.06
CA SER A 517 -38.34 -20.65 -26.21
C SER A 517 -39.45 -20.94 -25.21
N ASP A 518 -39.33 -20.45 -23.98
CA ASP A 518 -40.46 -20.33 -23.06
C ASP A 518 -40.67 -18.85 -22.71
N ASP A 519 -41.57 -18.28 -23.51
CA ASP A 519 -42.12 -16.93 -23.40
C ASP A 519 -43.06 -16.84 -22.18
N THR A 520 -42.48 -16.67 -20.98
CA THR A 520 -43.26 -16.20 -19.82
C THR A 520 -42.72 -14.83 -19.43
N GLY A 521 -43.40 -13.79 -19.93
CA GLY A 521 -43.12 -12.37 -19.75
C GLY A 521 -43.17 -11.87 -18.29
N GLN A 522 -42.35 -12.42 -17.39
CA GLN A 522 -42.09 -11.82 -16.10
C GLN A 522 -40.71 -11.14 -16.12
N PRO A 523 -40.60 -9.87 -15.68
CA PRO A 523 -39.31 -9.22 -15.56
C PRO A 523 -38.45 -9.98 -14.54
N LYS A 524 -37.31 -10.58 -14.99
CA LYS A 524 -36.34 -11.20 -14.10
C LYS A 524 -35.92 -10.16 -13.05
N GLN A 525 -36.28 -10.42 -11.80
CA GLN A 525 -35.78 -9.64 -10.67
C GLN A 525 -34.25 -9.60 -10.73
N LEU A 526 -33.69 -8.41 -10.68
CA LEU A 526 -32.26 -8.17 -10.52
C LEU A 526 -31.80 -8.82 -9.20
N SER A 527 -31.35 -10.07 -9.25
CA SER A 527 -30.69 -10.67 -8.11
C SER A 527 -29.28 -10.08 -8.02
N PHE A 528 -29.03 -9.26 -7.00
CA PHE A 528 -27.72 -8.79 -6.60
C PHE A 528 -26.87 -9.92 -5.96
N ALA A 529 -26.93 -11.12 -6.50
CA ALA A 529 -26.12 -12.25 -6.07
C ALA A 529 -24.71 -12.11 -6.67
N TYR A 530 -23.89 -11.31 -5.99
CA TYR A 530 -22.44 -11.34 -6.10
C TYR A 530 -21.86 -12.24 -5.03
#